data_af6839c55d8b8acd8852fbfd361a9f63
#
_entry.id   af6839c55d8b8acd8852fbfd361a9f63
#
_cell.length_a   1.000
_cell.length_b   1.000
_cell.length_c   1.000
_cell.angle_alpha   90.00
_cell.angle_beta   90.00
_cell.angle_gamma   90.00
#
_symmetry.space_group_name_H-M   'P 1'
#
loop_
_entity.id
_entity.type
_entity.pdbx_description
1 polymer ?
#
loop_
_entity_poly.entity_id
_entity_poly.type
_entity_poly.pdbx_seq_one_letter_code
_entity_poly.pdbx_strand_id
1 'polypeptide(L)'
;MRTLWRFIAGFFKWTWRLLNFVREMVLNLFFIFLVLVGVGIWMQVSGGDSKETASRGALLLDISGVIVDKPDSSQRFSKLSRQLLGASSDRLQENSLFDIVNTIRQAKDDRNITGIVMDLKNFAGGDQPSMQYIGKALKEFRDSGKPVYAVGENYSQGQYYLASFANKIWLSPQGVVDLHGFATNGVYYKSLLDKLKVSTHVFRVGTYKSAVEPFIRDDMSPAAREADSRWIGELWQNYLNTVAANRQIPAQQVFPGAQGLLEGLTKTGGDTAKYALENKLVDALASSAEIEKTLTKEFGWSKTDKNYRAISYYDYALKTPADTGDSIGVVFANGAIMDGEETQGNVGGDTTAAQIRDARLDPKVKAIVLRVNSPGGSVTASEVIRAELAAARAAGKPVVVSMGGMAASGGYWISTPANYIVANPSTLTGSIGIFGVITTVENSLDSIGVHTDGVSTSPLADISITKALPPEAQQMMQLSIENGYKRFITLVADARHSTPEQIDKIAQGHVWTGQDAKANGLVDSLGDFDDAVAKAAELAKVKQWHLEYYVDEPTFFDKVMDNMSGSVRAMLPDAFQAMLPAPLASVASTVKSESDKLAAFNDPQNRYAFCLTCANVR
;
A
#
# COMPACT_ATOMS: atom_id res chain seq x y z
N MET A 1 -7.96 49.73 58.14
CA MET A 1 -8.65 49.29 56.91
C MET A 1 -8.09 49.91 55.61
N ARG A 2 -7.86 51.23 55.52
CA ARG A 2 -7.32 51.88 54.28
C ARG A 2 -5.91 51.42 53.88
N THR A 3 -5.02 51.07 54.80
CA THR A 3 -3.67 50.57 54.53
C THR A 3 -3.67 49.14 53.97
N LEU A 4 -4.49 48.23 54.52
CA LEU A 4 -4.65 46.86 54.04
C LEU A 4 -5.19 46.82 52.60
N TRP A 5 -6.15 47.69 52.30
CA TRP A 5 -6.73 47.84 50.93
C TRP A 5 -5.69 48.31 49.90
N ARG A 6 -4.80 49.21 50.29
CA ARG A 6 -3.68 49.66 49.42
C ARG A 6 -2.66 48.55 49.15
N PHE A 7 -2.36 47.71 50.13
CA PHE A 7 -1.50 46.56 49.94
C PHE A 7 -2.10 45.52 49.00
N ILE A 8 -3.36 45.17 49.17
CA ILE A 8 -4.10 44.23 48.33
C ILE A 8 -4.21 44.78 46.88
N ALA A 9 -4.59 46.02 46.72
CA ALA A 9 -4.66 46.67 45.39
C ALA A 9 -3.29 46.77 44.70
N GLY A 10 -2.21 47.02 45.49
CA GLY A 10 -0.83 47.01 45.00
C GLY A 10 -0.39 45.61 44.53
N PHE A 11 -0.71 44.58 45.30
CA PHE A 11 -0.44 43.20 44.94
C PHE A 11 -1.16 42.77 43.65
N PHE A 12 -2.46 43.03 43.55
CA PHE A 12 -3.22 42.73 42.29
C PHE A 12 -2.68 43.51 41.10
N LYS A 13 -2.32 44.77 41.27
CA LYS A 13 -1.73 45.57 40.17
C LYS A 13 -0.34 45.08 39.75
N TRP A 14 0.46 44.60 40.68
CA TRP A 14 1.76 44.00 40.38
C TRP A 14 1.61 42.64 39.71
N THR A 15 0.73 41.75 40.20
CA THR A 15 0.42 40.45 39.59
C THR A 15 -0.12 40.61 38.18
N TRP A 16 -1.00 41.59 37.97
CA TRP A 16 -1.51 41.91 36.62
C TRP A 16 -0.43 42.38 35.65
N ARG A 17 0.51 43.20 36.14
CA ARG A 17 1.67 43.63 35.36
C ARG A 17 2.60 42.49 35.01
N LEU A 18 2.83 41.59 35.95
CA LEU A 18 3.65 40.39 35.73
C LEU A 18 3.00 39.44 34.74
N LEU A 19 1.71 39.19 34.84
CA LEU A 19 0.95 38.38 33.91
C LEU A 19 0.98 38.97 32.49
N ASN A 20 0.79 40.29 32.36
CA ASN A 20 0.88 40.94 31.05
C ASN A 20 2.30 40.87 30.48
N PHE A 21 3.32 41.08 31.30
CA PHE A 21 4.72 40.96 30.85
C PHE A 21 5.03 39.54 30.36
N VAL A 22 4.62 38.51 31.11
CA VAL A 22 4.79 37.11 30.70
C VAL A 22 4.03 36.82 29.39
N ARG A 23 2.79 37.29 29.30
CA ARG A 23 1.99 37.15 28.07
C ARG A 23 2.67 37.82 26.86
N GLU A 24 3.14 39.06 27.00
CA GLU A 24 3.83 39.78 25.93
C GLU A 24 5.14 39.11 25.57
N MET A 25 5.90 38.63 26.54
CA MET A 25 7.14 37.89 26.32
C MET A 25 6.87 36.60 25.52
N VAL A 26 5.85 35.82 25.91
CA VAL A 26 5.49 34.58 25.22
C VAL A 26 5.01 34.86 23.80
N LEU A 27 4.16 35.90 23.61
CA LEU A 27 3.68 36.28 22.29
C LEU A 27 4.82 36.78 21.39
N ASN A 28 5.75 37.55 21.92
CA ASN A 28 6.91 38.02 21.16
C ASN A 28 7.87 36.89 20.79
N LEU A 29 8.13 35.96 21.72
CA LEU A 29 8.92 34.75 21.44
C LEU A 29 8.26 33.88 20.39
N PHE A 30 6.94 33.70 20.47
CA PHE A 30 6.15 32.97 19.48
C PHE A 30 6.19 33.65 18.12
N PHE A 31 6.09 34.99 18.09
CA PHE A 31 6.21 35.76 16.84
C PHE A 31 7.62 35.65 16.22
N ILE A 32 8.67 35.77 17.04
CA ILE A 32 10.06 35.56 16.59
C ILE A 32 10.23 34.14 16.05
N PHE A 33 9.69 33.13 16.74
CA PHE A 33 9.68 31.76 16.28
C PHE A 33 9.00 31.61 14.91
N LEU A 34 7.81 32.22 14.72
CA LEU A 34 7.11 32.21 13.44
C LEU A 34 7.91 32.92 12.33
N VAL A 35 8.58 34.01 12.65
CA VAL A 35 9.45 34.73 11.69
C VAL A 35 10.65 33.86 11.31
N LEU A 36 11.30 33.21 12.28
CA LEU A 36 12.42 32.30 12.03
C LEU A 36 12.00 31.08 11.19
N VAL A 37 10.83 30.50 11.48
CA VAL A 37 10.23 29.44 10.68
C VAL A 37 9.91 29.95 9.26
N GLY A 38 9.32 31.13 9.12
CA GLY A 38 9.04 31.76 7.83
C GLY A 38 10.31 32.05 7.02
N VAL A 39 11.36 32.55 7.67
CA VAL A 39 12.68 32.76 7.05
C VAL A 39 13.34 31.43 6.68
N GLY A 40 13.23 30.41 7.52
CA GLY A 40 13.71 29.05 7.22
C GLY A 40 13.02 28.46 6.00
N ILE A 41 11.69 28.55 5.95
CA ILE A 41 10.87 28.13 4.80
C ILE A 41 11.22 28.96 3.56
N TRP A 42 11.37 30.29 3.72
CA TRP A 42 11.74 31.16 2.61
C TRP A 42 13.15 30.89 2.07
N MET A 43 14.15 30.67 2.94
CA MET A 43 15.50 30.25 2.54
C MET A 43 15.51 28.93 1.80
N GLN A 44 14.65 28.00 2.20
CA GLN A 44 14.54 26.67 1.59
C GLN A 44 13.76 26.71 0.27
N VAL A 45 12.76 27.59 0.15
CA VAL A 45 11.99 27.82 -1.08
C VAL A 45 12.74 28.75 -2.05
N SER A 46 13.49 29.73 -1.54
CA SER A 46 14.28 30.70 -2.34
C SER A 46 15.70 30.24 -2.61
N GLY A 47 16.29 29.40 -1.74
CA GLY A 47 17.40 28.54 -2.08
C GLY A 47 16.80 27.45 -2.96
N GLY A 48 16.32 27.86 -4.15
CA GLY A 48 15.87 26.91 -5.15
C GLY A 48 16.92 25.83 -5.21
N ASP A 49 16.50 24.59 -4.92
CA ASP A 49 17.27 23.43 -5.29
C ASP A 49 17.74 23.68 -6.72
N SER A 50 18.95 24.17 -6.86
CA SER A 50 19.72 23.85 -8.04
C SER A 50 19.88 22.33 -7.95
N LYS A 51 18.81 21.61 -8.33
CA LYS A 51 18.88 20.18 -8.58
C LYS A 51 20.06 20.05 -9.51
N GLU A 52 21.17 19.55 -8.99
CA GLU A 52 22.41 19.47 -9.74
C GLU A 52 22.07 18.82 -11.06
N THR A 53 22.36 19.51 -12.15
CA THR A 53 22.34 18.89 -13.48
C THR A 53 23.25 17.70 -13.34
N ALA A 54 22.71 16.51 -13.44
CA ALA A 54 23.40 15.25 -13.17
C ALA A 54 24.78 15.29 -13.83
N SER A 55 25.84 15.34 -13.04
CA SER A 55 27.17 15.15 -13.57
C SER A 55 27.22 13.75 -14.16
N ARG A 56 27.89 13.58 -15.30
CA ARG A 56 27.92 12.28 -15.99
C ARG A 56 28.33 11.16 -15.04
N GLY A 57 27.42 10.21 -14.79
CA GLY A 57 27.60 9.15 -13.80
C GLY A 57 26.45 8.15 -13.78
N ALA A 58 26.29 7.43 -12.68
CA ALA A 58 25.21 6.46 -12.49
C ALA A 58 23.94 7.13 -11.91
N LEU A 59 22.77 6.59 -12.23
CA LEU A 59 21.58 6.74 -11.39
C LEU A 59 21.66 5.71 -10.25
N LEU A 60 21.67 6.17 -9.00
CA LEU A 60 21.63 5.31 -7.83
C LEU A 60 20.16 5.07 -7.43
N LEU A 61 19.70 3.84 -7.56
CA LEU A 61 18.40 3.40 -7.04
C LEU A 61 18.58 2.91 -5.60
N ASP A 62 18.63 3.85 -4.68
CA ASP A 62 18.77 3.67 -3.23
C ASP A 62 17.41 3.67 -2.53
N ILE A 63 16.48 2.85 -3.04
CA ILE A 63 15.09 2.80 -2.58
C ILE A 63 15.07 2.34 -1.12
N SER A 64 14.48 3.17 -0.25
CA SER A 64 14.29 2.86 1.18
C SER A 64 12.81 2.71 1.50
N GLY A 65 12.42 1.65 2.22
CA GLY A 65 11.04 1.36 2.57
C GLY A 65 10.28 0.56 1.52
N VAL A 66 9.00 0.86 1.31
CA VAL A 66 8.08 0.09 0.46
C VAL A 66 7.70 0.83 -0.81
N ILE A 67 7.30 0.08 -1.84
CA ILE A 67 6.71 0.61 -3.06
C ILE A 67 5.20 0.63 -2.93
N VAL A 68 4.58 1.74 -3.29
CA VAL A 68 3.13 1.94 -3.34
C VAL A 68 2.73 2.63 -4.65
N ASP A 69 1.50 2.45 -5.10
CA ASP A 69 1.01 3.13 -6.31
C ASP A 69 0.90 4.66 -6.07
N LYS A 70 0.28 5.07 -4.96
CA LYS A 70 0.13 6.46 -4.52
C LYS A 70 0.74 6.60 -3.12
N PRO A 71 1.91 7.23 -2.99
CA PRO A 71 2.47 7.52 -1.67
C PRO A 71 1.66 8.59 -0.97
N ASP A 72 1.63 8.49 0.35
CA ASP A 72 0.99 9.49 1.18
C ASP A 72 1.73 10.84 1.05
N SER A 73 1.00 11.89 0.68
CA SER A 73 1.56 13.21 0.36
C SER A 73 2.28 13.88 1.54
N SER A 74 2.09 13.39 2.75
CA SER A 74 2.77 13.86 3.97
C SER A 74 4.28 13.59 3.99
N GLN A 75 4.80 12.74 3.09
CA GLN A 75 6.20 12.29 3.17
C GLN A 75 7.26 13.36 2.83
N ARG A 76 6.97 14.31 1.94
CA ARG A 76 7.92 15.42 1.69
C ARG A 76 8.09 16.29 2.94
N PHE A 77 7.01 16.47 3.69
CA PHE A 77 7.03 17.22 4.95
C PHE A 77 7.62 16.41 6.11
N SER A 78 7.44 15.09 6.11
CA SER A 78 8.02 14.20 7.12
C SER A 78 9.55 14.10 7.03
N LYS A 79 10.14 14.23 5.83
CA LYS A 79 11.59 14.38 5.67
C LYS A 79 12.11 15.66 6.34
N LEU A 80 11.39 16.76 6.16
CA LEU A 80 11.75 18.05 6.77
C LEU A 80 11.57 18.02 8.29
N SER A 81 10.48 17.44 8.79
CA SER A 81 10.24 17.31 10.24
C SER A 81 11.23 16.36 10.92
N ARG A 82 11.65 15.28 10.24
CA ARG A 82 12.73 14.39 10.72
C ARG A 82 14.07 15.11 10.82
N GLN A 83 14.44 15.89 9.81
CA GLN A 83 15.69 16.66 9.83
C GLN A 83 15.68 17.77 10.87
N LEU A 84 14.53 18.42 11.13
CA LEU A 84 14.41 19.55 12.05
C LEU A 84 14.07 19.15 13.48
N LEU A 85 13.31 18.07 13.68
CA LEU A 85 12.73 17.71 14.99
C LEU A 85 13.26 16.38 15.54
N GLY A 86 14.06 15.62 14.76
CA GLY A 86 14.60 14.31 15.18
C GLY A 86 13.51 13.26 15.44
N ALA A 87 12.29 13.48 14.94
CA ALA A 87 11.18 12.57 15.16
C ALA A 87 11.36 11.30 14.32
N SER A 88 11.56 10.15 14.95
CA SER A 88 11.49 8.84 14.32
C SER A 88 10.02 8.47 14.13
N SER A 89 9.55 8.40 12.89
CA SER A 89 8.27 7.73 12.63
C SER A 89 8.55 6.24 12.42
N ASP A 90 7.87 5.37 13.14
CA ASP A 90 7.92 3.90 12.96
C ASP A 90 7.36 3.42 11.61
N ARG A 91 6.87 4.33 10.77
CA ARG A 91 6.33 3.98 9.45
C ARG A 91 7.44 3.87 8.42
N LEU A 92 7.41 2.78 7.66
CA LEU A 92 8.28 2.59 6.51
C LEU A 92 8.07 3.73 5.49
N GLN A 93 9.16 4.20 4.90
CA GLN A 93 9.09 5.17 3.81
C GLN A 93 8.34 4.53 2.64
N GLU A 94 7.38 5.26 2.06
CA GLU A 94 6.69 4.84 0.85
C GLU A 94 7.33 5.51 -0.38
N ASN A 95 7.41 4.80 -1.47
CA ASN A 95 7.97 5.30 -2.72
C ASN A 95 6.95 5.07 -3.84
N SER A 96 6.70 6.11 -4.64
CA SER A 96 5.79 6.02 -5.78
C SER A 96 6.35 5.06 -6.83
N LEU A 97 5.59 4.04 -7.17
CA LEU A 97 5.86 3.14 -8.28
C LEU A 97 6.11 3.90 -9.58
N PHE A 98 5.23 4.87 -9.86
CA PHE A 98 5.26 5.62 -11.12
C PHE A 98 6.46 6.57 -11.17
N ASP A 99 6.86 7.17 -10.05
CA ASP A 99 8.05 8.02 -10.01
C ASP A 99 9.33 7.20 -10.24
N ILE A 100 9.41 5.99 -9.68
CA ILE A 100 10.55 5.08 -9.91
C ILE A 100 10.62 4.72 -11.39
N VAL A 101 9.52 4.26 -11.99
CA VAL A 101 9.46 3.86 -13.40
C VAL A 101 9.77 5.04 -14.33
N ASN A 102 9.19 6.21 -14.07
CA ASN A 102 9.43 7.41 -14.85
C ASN A 102 10.89 7.89 -14.73
N THR A 103 11.48 7.80 -13.53
CA THR A 103 12.90 8.11 -13.31
C THR A 103 13.80 7.20 -14.15
N ILE A 104 13.56 5.89 -14.13
CA ILE A 104 14.35 4.92 -14.92
C ILE A 104 14.21 5.21 -16.42
N ARG A 105 12.99 5.46 -16.91
CA ARG A 105 12.70 5.76 -18.31
C ARG A 105 13.32 7.08 -18.75
N GLN A 106 13.22 8.13 -17.94
CA GLN A 106 13.88 9.41 -18.24
C GLN A 106 15.41 9.28 -18.24
N ALA A 107 15.97 8.55 -17.27
CA ALA A 107 17.41 8.27 -17.21
C ALA A 107 17.93 7.48 -18.42
N LYS A 108 17.10 6.62 -19.03
CA LYS A 108 17.41 5.91 -20.25
C LYS A 108 17.81 6.88 -21.38
N ASP A 109 17.07 7.97 -21.52
CA ASP A 109 17.26 8.96 -22.58
C ASP A 109 18.21 10.12 -22.17
N ASP A 110 18.59 10.20 -20.90
CA ASP A 110 19.55 11.19 -20.40
C ASP A 110 20.99 10.79 -20.74
N ARG A 111 21.70 11.69 -21.46
CA ARG A 111 23.11 11.48 -21.83
C ARG A 111 24.08 11.55 -20.65
N ASN A 112 23.66 12.16 -19.56
CA ASN A 112 24.47 12.24 -18.35
C ASN A 112 24.38 10.96 -17.51
N ILE A 113 23.32 10.19 -17.63
CA ILE A 113 23.20 8.90 -16.97
C ILE A 113 23.79 7.82 -17.85
N THR A 114 24.86 7.19 -17.38
CA THR A 114 25.60 6.18 -18.14
C THR A 114 25.37 4.74 -17.65
N GLY A 115 24.64 4.56 -16.54
CA GLY A 115 24.24 3.27 -15.99
C GLY A 115 23.37 3.47 -14.77
N ILE A 116 22.87 2.36 -14.24
CA ILE A 116 22.13 2.29 -12.96
C ILE A 116 22.89 1.44 -11.97
N VAL A 117 22.94 1.87 -10.71
CA VAL A 117 23.38 1.07 -9.57
C VAL A 117 22.19 0.93 -8.61
N MET A 118 21.77 -0.30 -8.35
CA MET A 118 20.75 -0.62 -7.36
C MET A 118 21.41 -0.94 -6.02
N ASP A 119 21.22 -0.09 -5.02
CA ASP A 119 21.49 -0.36 -3.61
C ASP A 119 20.15 -0.56 -2.90
N LEU A 120 19.79 -1.80 -2.67
CA LEU A 120 18.49 -2.20 -2.13
C LEU A 120 18.54 -2.52 -0.63
N LYS A 121 19.61 -2.13 0.08
CA LYS A 121 19.83 -2.46 1.49
C LYS A 121 18.63 -2.10 2.38
N ASN A 122 18.01 -0.95 2.14
CA ASN A 122 16.89 -0.44 2.94
C ASN A 122 15.53 -0.70 2.29
N PHE A 123 15.50 -1.41 1.16
CA PHE A 123 14.25 -1.75 0.48
C PHE A 123 13.51 -2.84 1.25
N ALA A 124 12.29 -2.52 1.70
CA ALA A 124 11.45 -3.42 2.48
C ALA A 124 10.50 -4.28 1.62
N GLY A 125 10.29 -3.91 0.36
CA GLY A 125 9.48 -4.70 -0.57
C GLY A 125 8.39 -3.91 -1.29
N GLY A 126 7.61 -4.63 -2.08
CA GLY A 126 6.43 -4.18 -2.81
C GLY A 126 5.66 -5.39 -3.32
N ASP A 127 4.45 -5.19 -3.82
CA ASP A 127 3.74 -6.27 -4.48
C ASP A 127 4.46 -6.73 -5.76
N GLN A 128 4.27 -7.98 -6.11
CA GLN A 128 4.98 -8.58 -7.24
C GLN A 128 4.68 -7.89 -8.59
N PRO A 129 3.42 -7.50 -8.91
CA PRO A 129 3.12 -6.69 -10.09
C PRO A 129 3.88 -5.37 -10.14
N SER A 130 3.99 -4.65 -9.04
CA SER A 130 4.74 -3.39 -8.96
C SER A 130 6.23 -3.60 -9.20
N MET A 131 6.83 -4.61 -8.56
CA MET A 131 8.24 -4.96 -8.78
C MET A 131 8.49 -5.43 -10.22
N GLN A 132 7.54 -6.11 -10.85
CA GLN A 132 7.64 -6.53 -12.24
C GLN A 132 7.58 -5.35 -13.21
N TYR A 133 6.76 -4.35 -12.91
CA TYR A 133 6.67 -3.13 -13.71
C TYR A 133 7.96 -2.28 -13.63
N ILE A 134 8.60 -2.20 -12.46
CA ILE A 134 9.95 -1.64 -12.31
C ILE A 134 10.96 -2.47 -13.11
N GLY A 135 10.87 -3.80 -13.02
CA GLY A 135 11.74 -4.71 -13.78
C GLY A 135 11.63 -4.52 -15.29
N LYS A 136 10.43 -4.25 -15.82
CA LYS A 136 10.21 -3.86 -17.23
C LYS A 136 10.97 -2.59 -17.58
N ALA A 137 10.89 -1.53 -16.75
CA ALA A 137 11.62 -0.29 -16.98
C ALA A 137 13.15 -0.48 -16.91
N LEU A 138 13.64 -1.31 -15.98
CA LEU A 138 15.06 -1.68 -15.90
C LEU A 138 15.51 -2.43 -17.16
N LYS A 139 14.67 -3.32 -17.71
CA LYS A 139 14.95 -4.00 -18.97
C LYS A 139 14.98 -3.02 -20.14
N GLU A 140 14.01 -2.11 -20.24
CA GLU A 140 14.01 -1.04 -21.26
C GLU A 140 15.28 -0.18 -21.18
N PHE A 141 15.78 0.10 -19.95
CA PHE A 141 17.03 0.81 -19.73
C PHE A 141 18.24 0.00 -20.23
N ARG A 142 18.33 -1.29 -19.89
CA ARG A 142 19.39 -2.18 -20.36
C ARG A 142 19.41 -2.32 -21.88
N ASP A 143 18.23 -2.40 -22.50
CA ASP A 143 18.09 -2.52 -23.96
C ASP A 143 18.60 -1.25 -24.70
N SER A 144 18.76 -0.11 -24.01
CA SER A 144 19.44 1.08 -24.53
C SER A 144 20.98 0.95 -24.58
N GLY A 145 21.54 -0.15 -24.09
CA GLY A 145 22.98 -0.41 -24.04
C GLY A 145 23.68 0.12 -22.79
N LYS A 146 22.96 0.71 -21.83
CA LYS A 146 23.49 1.18 -20.56
C LYS A 146 23.42 0.07 -19.51
N PRO A 147 24.47 -0.16 -18.70
CA PRO A 147 24.49 -1.25 -17.72
C PRO A 147 23.62 -0.94 -16.49
N VAL A 148 23.08 -2.01 -15.92
CA VAL A 148 22.41 -2.03 -14.62
C VAL A 148 23.17 -2.96 -13.69
N TYR A 149 23.60 -2.46 -12.55
CA TYR A 149 24.33 -3.19 -11.52
C TYR A 149 23.47 -3.29 -10.27
N ALA A 150 23.55 -4.44 -9.56
CA ALA A 150 23.00 -4.59 -8.22
C ALA A 150 24.13 -4.86 -7.23
N VAL A 151 24.14 -4.14 -6.13
CA VAL A 151 25.12 -4.25 -5.06
C VAL A 151 24.41 -4.57 -3.75
N GLY A 152 24.90 -5.55 -3.00
CA GLY A 152 24.27 -5.93 -1.73
C GLY A 152 25.20 -6.68 -0.79
N GLU A 153 25.06 -6.38 0.50
CA GLU A 153 25.63 -7.20 1.57
C GLU A 153 24.83 -8.50 1.71
N ASN A 154 23.52 -8.41 1.60
CA ASN A 154 22.54 -9.48 1.57
C ASN A 154 21.41 -9.10 0.65
N TYR A 155 20.65 -10.08 0.20
CA TYR A 155 19.40 -9.87 -0.54
C TYR A 155 18.27 -10.65 0.12
N SER A 156 17.26 -9.94 0.62
CA SER A 156 15.96 -10.54 0.92
C SER A 156 15.28 -10.98 -0.38
N GLN A 157 14.23 -11.77 -0.28
CA GLN A 157 13.50 -12.30 -1.42
C GLN A 157 12.97 -11.18 -2.36
N GLY A 158 12.41 -10.09 -1.80
CA GLY A 158 11.96 -8.94 -2.58
C GLY A 158 13.11 -8.14 -3.20
N GLN A 159 14.22 -7.95 -2.47
CA GLN A 159 15.43 -7.30 -2.97
C GLN A 159 16.04 -8.10 -4.12
N TYR A 160 16.11 -9.42 -3.96
CA TYR A 160 16.67 -10.29 -5.00
C TYR A 160 15.81 -10.32 -6.27
N TYR A 161 14.47 -10.23 -6.12
CA TYR A 161 13.58 -10.12 -7.27
C TYR A 161 13.98 -8.94 -8.17
N LEU A 162 14.13 -7.73 -7.60
CA LEU A 162 14.57 -6.55 -8.36
C LEU A 162 16.03 -6.70 -8.83
N ALA A 163 16.92 -7.17 -7.98
CA ALA A 163 18.34 -7.39 -8.34
C ALA A 163 18.48 -8.33 -9.54
N SER A 164 17.58 -9.31 -9.70
CA SER A 164 17.61 -10.26 -10.81
C SER A 164 17.52 -9.59 -12.20
N PHE A 165 16.99 -8.37 -12.29
CA PHE A 165 16.92 -7.59 -13.53
C PHE A 165 18.26 -6.90 -13.89
N ALA A 166 19.29 -6.94 -13.03
CA ALA A 166 20.59 -6.36 -13.31
C ALA A 166 21.39 -7.14 -14.35
N ASN A 167 22.35 -6.46 -15.01
CA ASN A 167 23.35 -7.13 -15.83
C ASN A 167 24.37 -7.88 -14.98
N LYS A 168 24.67 -7.37 -13.78
CA LYS A 168 25.61 -7.96 -12.85
C LYS A 168 25.17 -7.73 -11.41
N ILE A 169 25.19 -8.80 -10.62
CA ILE A 169 24.82 -8.80 -9.21
C ILE A 169 26.08 -9.13 -8.39
N TRP A 170 26.47 -8.21 -7.51
CA TRP A 170 27.51 -8.44 -6.50
C TRP A 170 26.89 -8.76 -5.16
N LEU A 171 27.48 -9.72 -4.48
CA LEU A 171 27.15 -10.09 -3.10
C LEU A 171 28.41 -10.01 -2.25
N SER A 172 28.27 -9.56 -1.01
CA SER A 172 29.36 -9.64 -0.02
C SER A 172 29.85 -11.08 0.15
N PRO A 173 31.18 -11.31 0.39
CA PRO A 173 31.72 -12.66 0.65
C PRO A 173 31.11 -13.36 1.88
N GLN A 174 30.43 -12.65 2.76
CA GLN A 174 29.69 -13.20 3.92
C GLN A 174 28.17 -13.04 3.76
N GLY A 175 27.71 -12.74 2.55
CA GLY A 175 26.31 -12.42 2.27
C GLY A 175 25.44 -13.66 2.04
N VAL A 176 24.15 -13.40 1.95
CA VAL A 176 23.13 -14.40 1.65
C VAL A 176 22.13 -13.87 0.61
N VAL A 177 21.70 -14.74 -0.28
CA VAL A 177 20.44 -14.55 -1.04
C VAL A 177 19.39 -15.38 -0.33
N ASP A 178 18.52 -14.70 0.44
CA ASP A 178 17.54 -15.35 1.29
C ASP A 178 16.26 -15.65 0.52
N LEU A 179 16.13 -16.88 0.05
CA LEU A 179 14.96 -17.41 -0.64
C LEU A 179 14.31 -18.50 0.21
N HIS A 180 13.05 -18.32 0.57
CA HIS A 180 12.33 -19.24 1.47
C HIS A 180 10.89 -19.54 1.03
N GLY A 181 10.38 -18.87 -0.01
CA GLY A 181 9.01 -19.04 -0.49
C GLY A 181 8.03 -18.00 0.08
N PHE A 182 6.75 -18.17 -0.23
CA PHE A 182 5.68 -17.36 0.31
C PHE A 182 4.86 -18.15 1.33
N ALA A 183 4.33 -17.46 2.32
CA ALA A 183 3.44 -18.03 3.32
C ALA A 183 2.30 -17.07 3.66
N THR A 184 1.13 -17.59 4.00
CA THR A 184 0.08 -16.86 4.69
C THR A 184 0.07 -17.26 6.16
N ASN A 185 -0.13 -16.30 7.04
CA ASN A 185 -0.27 -16.56 8.47
C ASN A 185 -1.35 -15.64 9.03
N GLY A 186 -2.53 -16.21 9.31
CA GLY A 186 -3.68 -15.52 9.90
C GLY A 186 -3.75 -15.72 11.41
N VAL A 187 -4.28 -14.73 12.11
CA VAL A 187 -4.58 -14.83 13.54
C VAL A 187 -6.06 -15.15 13.71
N TYR A 188 -6.39 -16.08 14.61
CA TYR A 188 -7.75 -16.56 14.88
C TYR A 188 -8.11 -16.22 16.32
N TYR A 189 -9.29 -15.64 16.53
CA TYR A 189 -9.69 -15.04 17.82
C TYR A 189 -10.81 -15.80 18.51
N LYS A 190 -11.39 -16.85 17.91
CA LYS A 190 -12.59 -17.53 18.41
C LYS A 190 -12.45 -17.93 19.88
N SER A 191 -11.38 -18.66 20.24
CA SER A 191 -11.14 -19.06 21.63
C SER A 191 -10.90 -17.89 22.58
N LEU A 192 -10.32 -16.78 22.10
CA LEU A 192 -10.16 -15.57 22.89
C LEU A 192 -11.51 -14.90 23.16
N LEU A 193 -12.32 -14.74 22.12
CA LEU A 193 -13.65 -14.14 22.20
C LEU A 193 -14.56 -14.94 23.15
N ASP A 194 -14.50 -16.27 23.09
CA ASP A 194 -15.22 -17.16 24.01
C ASP A 194 -14.79 -16.95 25.47
N LYS A 195 -13.48 -16.87 25.72
CA LYS A 195 -12.95 -16.60 27.08
C LYS A 195 -13.37 -15.24 27.62
N LEU A 196 -13.44 -14.24 26.73
CA LEU A 196 -13.90 -12.89 27.06
C LEU A 196 -15.44 -12.79 27.08
N LYS A 197 -16.14 -13.88 26.76
CA LYS A 197 -17.60 -13.93 26.64
C LYS A 197 -18.17 -12.88 25.66
N VAL A 198 -17.42 -12.56 24.62
CA VAL A 198 -17.87 -11.70 23.52
C VAL A 198 -18.68 -12.55 22.54
N SER A 199 -19.91 -12.16 22.28
CA SER A 199 -20.77 -12.81 21.30
C SER A 199 -20.47 -12.24 19.90
N THR A 200 -20.19 -13.14 18.93
CA THR A 200 -19.93 -12.72 17.55
C THR A 200 -20.98 -13.30 16.62
N HIS A 201 -21.68 -12.42 15.94
CA HIS A 201 -22.72 -12.77 14.94
C HIS A 201 -22.14 -12.56 13.55
N VAL A 202 -21.98 -13.67 12.81
CA VAL A 202 -21.41 -13.67 11.47
C VAL A 202 -22.49 -14.00 10.45
N PHE A 203 -22.61 -13.16 9.44
CA PHE A 203 -23.50 -13.30 8.30
C PHE A 203 -22.65 -13.36 7.04
N ARG A 204 -22.75 -14.41 6.24
CA ARG A 204 -21.92 -14.52 5.04
C ARG A 204 -22.62 -15.33 3.94
N VAL A 205 -22.21 -15.08 2.70
CA VAL A 205 -22.46 -15.92 1.54
C VAL A 205 -21.14 -16.21 0.84
N GLY A 206 -20.93 -17.47 0.51
CA GLY A 206 -19.74 -17.94 -0.20
C GLY A 206 -18.87 -18.89 0.64
N THR A 207 -18.62 -20.07 0.09
CA THR A 207 -17.85 -21.15 0.73
C THR A 207 -16.41 -20.72 1.02
N TYR A 208 -15.81 -19.93 0.12
CA TYR A 208 -14.42 -19.46 0.19
C TYR A 208 -14.29 -18.06 0.82
N LYS A 209 -15.39 -17.45 1.32
CA LYS A 209 -15.32 -16.15 2.01
C LYS A 209 -14.78 -16.33 3.43
N SER A 210 -13.47 -16.50 3.52
CA SER A 210 -12.74 -16.83 4.75
C SER A 210 -12.49 -15.64 5.68
N ALA A 211 -12.79 -14.41 5.25
CA ALA A 211 -12.55 -13.18 6.03
C ALA A 211 -13.15 -13.20 7.45
N VAL A 212 -14.23 -13.96 7.66
CA VAL A 212 -14.90 -14.08 8.96
C VAL A 212 -14.43 -15.27 9.80
N GLU A 213 -13.62 -16.16 9.26
CA GLU A 213 -13.14 -17.36 9.97
C GLU A 213 -12.39 -17.04 11.27
N PRO A 214 -11.58 -15.98 11.35
CA PRO A 214 -10.91 -15.58 12.59
C PRO A 214 -11.85 -15.39 13.79
N PHE A 215 -13.11 -15.06 13.55
CA PHE A 215 -14.10 -14.82 14.60
C PHE A 215 -14.88 -16.05 15.02
N ILE A 216 -14.91 -17.12 14.20
CA ILE A 216 -15.79 -18.29 14.39
C ILE A 216 -15.05 -19.61 14.50
N ARG A 217 -13.74 -19.63 14.32
CA ARG A 217 -12.89 -20.83 14.44
C ARG A 217 -11.45 -20.46 14.80
N ASP A 218 -10.67 -21.45 15.22
CA ASP A 218 -9.28 -21.28 15.65
C ASP A 218 -8.23 -21.70 14.60
N ASP A 219 -8.69 -22.04 13.37
CA ASP A 219 -7.83 -22.49 12.26
C ASP A 219 -8.48 -22.15 10.91
N MET A 220 -7.75 -22.37 9.81
CA MET A 220 -8.31 -22.28 8.46
C MET A 220 -9.28 -23.41 8.16
N SER A 221 -10.40 -23.10 7.48
CA SER A 221 -11.25 -24.13 6.91
C SER A 221 -10.52 -24.88 5.77
N PRO A 222 -10.94 -26.12 5.46
CA PRO A 222 -10.41 -26.84 4.29
C PRO A 222 -10.55 -26.04 2.99
N ALA A 223 -11.68 -25.36 2.77
CA ALA A 223 -11.91 -24.53 1.59
C ALA A 223 -10.98 -23.32 1.52
N ALA A 224 -10.79 -22.62 2.65
CA ALA A 224 -9.84 -21.49 2.72
C ALA A 224 -8.41 -21.97 2.44
N ARG A 225 -8.02 -23.11 3.05
CA ARG A 225 -6.68 -23.70 2.84
C ARG A 225 -6.45 -24.10 1.39
N GLU A 226 -7.44 -24.70 0.73
CA GLU A 226 -7.38 -25.06 -0.69
C GLU A 226 -7.16 -23.81 -1.56
N ALA A 227 -8.01 -22.81 -1.38
CA ALA A 227 -7.92 -21.56 -2.15
C ALA A 227 -6.58 -20.85 -1.94
N ASP A 228 -6.15 -20.69 -0.68
CA ASP A 228 -4.91 -19.99 -0.37
C ASP A 228 -3.67 -20.76 -0.86
N SER A 229 -3.68 -22.11 -0.76
CA SER A 229 -2.58 -22.94 -1.28
C SER A 229 -2.43 -22.79 -2.80
N ARG A 230 -3.53 -22.61 -3.53
CA ARG A 230 -3.52 -22.41 -4.97
C ARG A 230 -2.86 -21.09 -5.35
N TRP A 231 -3.44 -19.96 -4.91
CA TRP A 231 -2.96 -18.67 -5.37
C TRP A 231 -1.54 -18.33 -4.83
N ILE A 232 -1.18 -18.79 -3.61
CA ILE A 232 0.17 -18.58 -3.09
C ILE A 232 1.20 -19.41 -3.86
N GLY A 233 0.84 -20.63 -4.26
CA GLY A 233 1.67 -21.48 -5.10
C GLY A 233 1.91 -20.85 -6.48
N GLU A 234 0.89 -20.23 -7.08
CA GLU A 234 1.01 -19.54 -8.36
C GLU A 234 1.86 -18.26 -8.25
N LEU A 235 1.70 -17.46 -7.18
CA LEU A 235 2.56 -16.31 -6.93
C LEU A 235 4.03 -16.73 -6.81
N TRP A 236 4.29 -17.80 -6.07
CA TRP A 236 5.65 -18.33 -5.93
C TRP A 236 6.21 -18.82 -7.26
N GLN A 237 5.42 -19.55 -8.05
CA GLN A 237 5.85 -20.00 -9.37
C GLN A 237 6.15 -18.83 -10.31
N ASN A 238 5.33 -17.77 -10.28
CA ASN A 238 5.56 -16.54 -11.06
C ASN A 238 6.86 -15.84 -10.64
N TYR A 239 7.15 -15.79 -9.32
CA TYR A 239 8.40 -15.29 -8.80
C TYR A 239 9.58 -16.10 -9.37
N LEU A 240 9.55 -17.43 -9.22
CA LEU A 240 10.61 -18.32 -9.70
C LEU A 240 10.82 -18.21 -11.21
N ASN A 241 9.75 -18.15 -11.99
CA ASN A 241 9.82 -18.03 -13.46
C ASN A 241 10.48 -16.71 -13.88
N THR A 242 10.16 -15.61 -13.22
CA THR A 242 10.75 -14.29 -13.51
C THR A 242 12.24 -14.29 -13.19
N VAL A 243 12.62 -14.75 -12.00
CA VAL A 243 14.04 -14.82 -11.59
C VAL A 243 14.82 -15.79 -12.48
N ALA A 244 14.26 -16.97 -12.78
CA ALA A 244 14.87 -17.97 -13.66
C ALA A 244 15.15 -17.41 -15.05
N ALA A 245 14.16 -16.70 -15.63
CA ALA A 245 14.32 -16.05 -16.93
C ALA A 245 15.40 -14.96 -16.91
N ASN A 246 15.42 -14.11 -15.88
CA ASN A 246 16.40 -13.05 -15.72
C ASN A 246 17.82 -13.58 -15.53
N ARG A 247 17.98 -14.63 -14.73
CA ARG A 247 19.28 -15.28 -14.43
C ARG A 247 19.70 -16.33 -15.46
N GLN A 248 18.81 -16.69 -16.40
CA GLN A 248 19.01 -17.72 -17.42
C GLN A 248 19.38 -19.08 -16.80
N ILE A 249 18.70 -19.45 -15.73
CA ILE A 249 18.84 -20.73 -15.02
C ILE A 249 17.46 -21.37 -14.83
N PRO A 250 17.37 -22.71 -14.62
CA PRO A 250 16.10 -23.35 -14.30
C PRO A 250 15.49 -22.83 -12.99
N ALA A 251 14.17 -22.76 -12.90
CA ALA A 251 13.46 -22.38 -11.68
C ALA A 251 13.85 -23.24 -10.46
N GLN A 252 14.08 -24.55 -10.67
CA GLN A 252 14.55 -25.47 -9.65
C GLN A 252 15.96 -25.12 -9.11
N GLN A 253 16.78 -24.42 -9.90
CA GLN A 253 18.10 -23.95 -9.46
C GLN A 253 17.97 -22.61 -8.70
N VAL A 254 16.95 -21.80 -8.99
CA VAL A 254 16.63 -20.61 -8.18
C VAL A 254 16.27 -21.02 -6.76
N PHE A 255 15.36 -21.99 -6.63
CA PHE A 255 14.97 -22.55 -5.33
C PHE A 255 14.69 -24.06 -5.45
N PRO A 256 15.58 -24.91 -4.95
CA PRO A 256 15.44 -26.36 -5.06
C PRO A 256 14.51 -26.98 -4.01
N GLY A 257 13.78 -26.15 -3.25
CA GLY A 257 13.04 -26.56 -2.07
C GLY A 257 13.92 -26.58 -0.81
N ALA A 258 13.28 -26.65 0.37
CA ALA A 258 13.99 -26.57 1.65
C ALA A 258 15.05 -27.67 1.81
N GLN A 259 14.73 -28.91 1.41
CA GLN A 259 15.67 -30.02 1.49
C GLN A 259 16.85 -29.85 0.52
N GLY A 260 16.60 -29.46 -0.73
CA GLY A 260 17.65 -29.22 -1.71
C GLY A 260 18.56 -28.04 -1.35
N LEU A 261 18.00 -26.99 -0.73
CA LEU A 261 18.76 -25.88 -0.19
C LEU A 261 19.69 -26.34 0.94
N LEU A 262 19.18 -27.14 1.89
CA LEU A 262 19.97 -27.69 2.98
C LEU A 262 21.13 -28.56 2.46
N GLU A 263 20.89 -29.41 1.48
CA GLU A 263 21.91 -30.25 0.84
C GLU A 263 22.96 -29.38 0.11
N GLY A 264 22.55 -28.35 -0.60
CA GLY A 264 23.43 -27.40 -1.26
C GLY A 264 24.32 -26.65 -0.26
N LEU A 265 23.75 -26.12 0.81
CA LEU A 265 24.49 -25.46 1.89
C LEU A 265 25.47 -26.43 2.61
N THR A 266 25.07 -27.69 2.80
CA THR A 266 25.98 -28.71 3.38
C THR A 266 27.21 -28.91 2.51
N LYS A 267 27.07 -28.96 1.18
CA LYS A 267 28.20 -29.08 0.24
C LYS A 267 29.15 -27.89 0.29
N THR A 268 28.63 -26.68 0.53
CA THR A 268 29.48 -25.48 0.67
C THR A 268 29.97 -25.25 2.10
N GLY A 269 29.71 -26.19 3.02
CA GLY A 269 30.12 -26.06 4.42
C GLY A 269 29.39 -24.98 5.20
N GLY A 270 28.17 -24.62 4.77
CA GLY A 270 27.37 -23.55 5.35
C GLY A 270 27.68 -22.17 4.77
N ASP A 271 28.56 -22.05 3.79
CA ASP A 271 28.89 -20.79 3.11
C ASP A 271 27.78 -20.43 2.12
N THR A 272 26.92 -19.48 2.55
CA THR A 272 25.74 -19.00 1.80
C THR A 272 26.12 -18.18 0.57
N ALA A 273 27.20 -17.39 0.64
CA ALA A 273 27.67 -16.58 -0.48
C ALA A 273 28.26 -17.48 -1.59
N LYS A 274 29.07 -18.46 -1.21
CA LYS A 274 29.59 -19.45 -2.14
C LYS A 274 28.47 -20.26 -2.79
N TYR A 275 27.46 -20.67 -2.01
CA TYR A 275 26.27 -21.33 -2.55
C TYR A 275 25.56 -20.46 -3.62
N ALA A 276 25.35 -19.18 -3.33
CA ALA A 276 24.70 -18.25 -4.26
C ALA A 276 25.51 -18.09 -5.57
N LEU A 277 26.85 -18.01 -5.48
CA LEU A 277 27.72 -17.90 -6.64
C LEU A 277 27.72 -19.20 -7.48
N GLU A 278 27.87 -20.35 -6.85
CA GLU A 278 27.92 -21.67 -7.53
C GLU A 278 26.59 -22.00 -8.24
N ASN A 279 25.46 -21.54 -7.66
CA ASN A 279 24.13 -21.67 -8.26
C ASN A 279 23.75 -20.53 -9.20
N LYS A 280 24.69 -19.63 -9.55
CA LYS A 280 24.49 -18.49 -10.46
C LYS A 280 23.38 -17.53 -10.02
N LEU A 281 23.06 -17.51 -8.74
CA LEU A 281 22.16 -16.52 -8.18
C LEU A 281 22.80 -15.12 -8.19
N VAL A 282 24.13 -15.05 -8.05
CA VAL A 282 24.92 -13.82 -8.17
C VAL A 282 26.08 -14.03 -9.14
N ASP A 283 26.68 -12.95 -9.63
CA ASP A 283 27.74 -13.00 -10.64
C ASP A 283 29.15 -12.91 -10.05
N ALA A 284 29.29 -12.32 -8.87
CA ALA A 284 30.56 -12.24 -8.18
C ALA A 284 30.38 -11.98 -6.68
N LEU A 285 31.34 -12.47 -5.90
CA LEU A 285 31.53 -12.08 -4.51
C LEU A 285 32.57 -10.96 -4.46
N ALA A 286 32.24 -9.84 -3.81
CA ALA A 286 33.15 -8.71 -3.69
C ALA A 286 32.85 -7.90 -2.43
N SER A 287 33.89 -7.39 -1.80
CA SER A 287 33.77 -6.41 -0.72
C SER A 287 33.29 -5.06 -1.24
N SER A 288 32.75 -4.23 -0.35
CA SER A 288 32.29 -2.88 -0.72
C SER A 288 33.39 -2.06 -1.38
N ALA A 289 34.65 -2.17 -0.92
CA ALA A 289 35.79 -1.46 -1.50
C ALA A 289 36.15 -1.94 -2.92
N GLU A 290 36.01 -3.22 -3.22
CA GLU A 290 36.22 -3.77 -4.58
C GLU A 290 35.11 -3.34 -5.53
N ILE A 291 33.87 -3.30 -5.04
CA ILE A 291 32.71 -2.80 -5.78
C ILE A 291 32.91 -1.31 -6.07
N GLU A 292 33.20 -0.48 -5.06
CA GLU A 292 33.47 0.95 -5.21
C GLU A 292 34.59 1.22 -6.24
N LYS A 293 35.69 0.50 -6.16
CA LYS A 293 36.79 0.61 -7.14
C LYS A 293 36.31 0.30 -8.57
N THR A 294 35.48 -0.72 -8.73
CA THR A 294 34.94 -1.11 -10.03
C THR A 294 33.97 -0.06 -10.57
N LEU A 295 33.04 0.42 -9.74
CA LEU A 295 32.08 1.46 -10.11
C LEU A 295 32.74 2.81 -10.36
N THR A 296 33.81 3.15 -9.60
CA THR A 296 34.64 4.35 -9.85
C THR A 296 35.31 4.31 -11.22
N LYS A 297 35.79 3.13 -11.64
CA LYS A 297 36.37 2.96 -12.98
C LYS A 297 35.33 3.16 -14.08
N GLU A 298 34.10 2.72 -13.84
CA GLU A 298 32.98 2.80 -14.80
C GLU A 298 32.39 4.21 -14.89
N PHE A 299 32.06 4.82 -13.74
CA PHE A 299 31.30 6.06 -13.63
C PHE A 299 32.15 7.29 -13.30
N GLY A 300 33.44 7.11 -12.97
CA GLY A 300 34.34 8.17 -12.54
C GLY A 300 34.21 8.46 -11.03
N TRP A 301 35.18 9.23 -10.53
CA TRP A 301 35.28 9.62 -9.11
C TRP A 301 34.59 10.94 -8.82
N SER A 302 33.77 11.00 -7.79
CA SER A 302 33.21 12.23 -7.22
C SER A 302 34.09 12.72 -6.05
N LYS A 303 34.58 13.96 -6.12
CA LYS A 303 35.34 14.55 -5.02
C LYS A 303 34.44 14.93 -3.84
N THR A 304 33.20 15.29 -4.13
CA THR A 304 32.20 15.70 -3.14
C THR A 304 31.76 14.49 -2.30
N ASP A 305 31.37 13.42 -2.96
CA ASP A 305 30.80 12.24 -2.31
C ASP A 305 31.88 11.26 -1.84
N LYS A 306 33.15 11.46 -2.27
CA LYS A 306 34.28 10.57 -2.03
C LYS A 306 33.94 9.10 -2.41
N ASN A 307 33.27 8.96 -3.54
CA ASN A 307 32.78 7.70 -4.08
C ASN A 307 32.68 7.79 -5.61
N TYR A 308 32.18 6.76 -6.30
CA TYR A 308 31.87 6.87 -7.74
C TYR A 308 30.77 7.92 -7.98
N ARG A 309 30.77 8.51 -9.17
CA ARG A 309 29.77 9.54 -9.53
C ARG A 309 28.40 8.91 -9.69
N ALA A 310 27.46 9.34 -8.86
CA ALA A 310 26.07 8.94 -8.94
C ALA A 310 25.16 10.09 -8.53
N ILE A 311 23.93 10.05 -9.00
CA ILE A 311 22.82 10.86 -8.48
C ILE A 311 21.78 9.92 -7.89
N SER A 312 21.37 10.17 -6.66
CA SER A 312 20.28 9.39 -6.02
C SER A 312 18.98 9.57 -6.80
N TYR A 313 18.20 8.51 -6.86
CA TYR A 313 16.84 8.54 -7.39
C TYR A 313 15.98 9.64 -6.75
N TYR A 314 16.19 9.92 -5.45
CA TYR A 314 15.47 10.98 -4.73
C TYR A 314 15.81 12.40 -5.17
N ASP A 315 17.00 12.60 -5.72
CA ASP A 315 17.52 13.90 -6.13
C ASP A 315 17.42 14.11 -7.64
N TYR A 316 17.13 13.03 -8.39
CA TYR A 316 16.97 13.11 -9.84
C TYR A 316 15.68 13.85 -10.21
N ALA A 317 15.83 14.92 -11.01
CA ALA A 317 14.71 15.76 -11.41
C ALA A 317 13.87 15.10 -12.52
N LEU A 318 12.65 14.71 -12.20
CA LEU A 318 11.68 14.32 -13.22
C LEU A 318 11.23 15.55 -14.01
N LYS A 319 11.25 15.45 -15.34
CA LYS A 319 10.65 16.45 -16.23
C LYS A 319 9.14 16.26 -16.21
N THR A 320 8.43 17.32 -15.88
CA THR A 320 6.97 17.32 -16.02
C THR A 320 6.62 17.40 -17.50
N PRO A 321 5.83 16.48 -18.04
CA PRO A 321 5.31 16.60 -19.41
C PRO A 321 4.55 17.93 -19.58
N ALA A 322 4.58 18.48 -20.79
CA ALA A 322 3.79 19.68 -21.07
C ALA A 322 2.29 19.34 -20.99
N ASP A 323 1.55 20.09 -20.18
CA ASP A 323 0.09 19.95 -20.03
C ASP A 323 -0.64 20.58 -21.23
N THR A 324 -0.52 19.96 -22.39
CA THR A 324 -1.15 20.43 -23.62
C THR A 324 -1.84 19.28 -24.36
N GLY A 325 -3.09 19.51 -24.75
CA GLY A 325 -3.86 18.58 -25.58
C GLY A 325 -4.82 17.69 -24.79
N ASP A 326 -5.19 16.56 -25.39
CA ASP A 326 -6.07 15.57 -24.79
C ASP A 326 -5.36 14.83 -23.65
N SER A 327 -6.10 14.48 -22.58
CA SER A 327 -5.57 13.76 -21.44
C SER A 327 -6.29 12.43 -21.19
N ILE A 328 -5.61 11.52 -20.54
CA ILE A 328 -6.19 10.32 -19.91
C ILE A 328 -6.12 10.54 -18.40
N GLY A 329 -7.29 10.65 -17.79
CA GLY A 329 -7.39 10.83 -16.34
C GLY A 329 -7.04 9.54 -15.60
N VAL A 330 -6.18 9.63 -14.60
CA VAL A 330 -5.80 8.50 -13.75
C VAL A 330 -6.31 8.77 -12.34
N VAL A 331 -7.12 7.84 -11.83
CA VAL A 331 -7.64 7.85 -10.46
C VAL A 331 -7.13 6.61 -9.74
N PHE A 332 -6.74 6.76 -8.47
CA PHE A 332 -6.23 5.68 -7.66
C PHE A 332 -7.26 5.18 -6.65
N ALA A 333 -7.34 3.85 -6.50
CA ALA A 333 -8.02 3.18 -5.41
C ALA A 333 -7.00 2.28 -4.69
N ASN A 334 -6.22 2.88 -3.78
CA ASN A 334 -5.10 2.23 -3.09
C ASN A 334 -5.40 2.06 -1.60
N GLY A 335 -5.52 0.81 -1.11
CA GLY A 335 -5.86 0.48 0.26
C GLY A 335 -7.30 0.00 0.46
N ALA A 336 -7.73 -0.13 1.73
CA ALA A 336 -9.08 -0.58 2.07
C ALA A 336 -10.12 0.48 1.69
N ILE A 337 -11.24 0.05 1.11
CA ILE A 337 -12.34 0.94 0.72
C ILE A 337 -13.20 1.23 1.94
N MET A 338 -13.24 2.50 2.34
CA MET A 338 -13.95 2.98 3.52
C MET A 338 -15.06 3.95 3.14
N ASP A 339 -16.11 4.00 3.97
CA ASP A 339 -17.18 4.95 3.81
C ASP A 339 -16.72 6.37 4.16
N GLY A 340 -17.16 7.38 3.38
CA GLY A 340 -16.81 8.77 3.57
C GLY A 340 -15.52 9.21 2.85
N GLU A 341 -14.81 10.15 3.47
CA GLU A 341 -13.62 10.77 2.91
C GLU A 341 -12.36 9.89 3.02
N GLU A 342 -11.37 10.15 2.16
CA GLU A 342 -10.09 9.45 2.17
C GLU A 342 -9.35 9.67 3.49
N THR A 343 -8.89 8.59 4.07
CA THR A 343 -7.98 8.60 5.21
C THR A 343 -6.65 7.97 4.82
N GLN A 344 -5.60 8.28 5.55
CA GLN A 344 -4.25 7.86 5.23
C GLN A 344 -4.14 6.34 5.01
N GLY A 345 -3.70 5.94 3.80
CA GLY A 345 -3.53 4.53 3.42
C GLY A 345 -4.84 3.79 3.06
N ASN A 346 -5.95 4.51 2.96
CA ASN A 346 -7.25 3.95 2.60
C ASN A 346 -7.91 4.71 1.45
N VAL A 347 -8.88 4.08 0.83
CA VAL A 347 -9.73 4.64 -0.23
C VAL A 347 -10.99 5.20 0.39
N GLY A 348 -11.21 6.50 0.32
CA GLY A 348 -12.48 7.12 0.69
C GLY A 348 -13.51 7.01 -0.44
N GLY A 349 -14.70 6.47 -0.15
CA GLY A 349 -15.77 6.33 -1.14
C GLY A 349 -16.14 7.66 -1.78
N ASP A 350 -16.34 8.68 -0.96
CA ASP A 350 -16.76 10.02 -1.42
C ASP A 350 -15.62 10.75 -2.15
N THR A 351 -14.41 10.71 -1.61
CA THR A 351 -13.22 11.34 -2.22
C THR A 351 -12.94 10.75 -3.60
N THR A 352 -12.89 9.41 -3.71
CA THR A 352 -12.60 8.75 -4.98
C THR A 352 -13.71 8.99 -6.01
N ALA A 353 -14.97 9.00 -5.59
CA ALA A 353 -16.09 9.34 -6.46
C ALA A 353 -16.01 10.80 -6.95
N ALA A 354 -15.60 11.75 -6.10
CA ALA A 354 -15.39 13.13 -6.48
C ALA A 354 -14.29 13.26 -7.53
N GLN A 355 -13.14 12.60 -7.34
CA GLN A 355 -12.03 12.58 -8.31
C GLN A 355 -12.46 11.99 -9.67
N ILE A 356 -13.25 10.90 -9.68
CA ILE A 356 -13.81 10.34 -10.91
C ILE A 356 -14.77 11.31 -11.57
N ARG A 357 -15.59 12.02 -10.79
CA ARG A 357 -16.52 13.04 -11.26
C ARG A 357 -15.79 14.20 -11.91
N ASP A 358 -14.70 14.68 -11.31
CA ASP A 358 -13.88 15.76 -11.85
C ASP A 358 -13.26 15.32 -13.19
N ALA A 359 -12.68 14.13 -13.26
CA ALA A 359 -12.18 13.55 -14.50
C ALA A 359 -13.30 13.39 -15.55
N ARG A 360 -14.50 13.02 -15.13
CA ARG A 360 -15.66 12.91 -16.04
C ARG A 360 -16.10 14.24 -16.60
N LEU A 361 -16.03 15.30 -15.80
CA LEU A 361 -16.51 16.64 -16.20
C LEU A 361 -15.44 17.44 -16.96
N ASP A 362 -14.16 17.10 -16.86
CA ASP A 362 -13.09 17.79 -17.58
C ASP A 362 -13.15 17.47 -19.09
N PRO A 363 -13.33 18.49 -19.96
CA PRO A 363 -13.40 18.29 -21.41
C PRO A 363 -12.10 17.81 -22.05
N LYS A 364 -10.93 18.00 -21.40
CA LYS A 364 -9.63 17.51 -21.87
C LYS A 364 -9.50 16.00 -21.67
N VAL A 365 -10.08 15.45 -20.61
CA VAL A 365 -10.05 14.02 -20.30
C VAL A 365 -10.91 13.25 -21.31
N LYS A 366 -10.29 12.35 -22.06
CA LYS A 366 -10.96 11.55 -23.10
C LYS A 366 -11.26 10.12 -22.65
N ALA A 367 -10.52 9.60 -21.68
CA ALA A 367 -10.76 8.31 -21.03
C ALA A 367 -10.29 8.38 -19.58
N ILE A 368 -10.78 7.45 -18.77
CA ILE A 368 -10.38 7.31 -17.37
C ILE A 368 -9.71 5.94 -17.17
N VAL A 369 -8.54 5.94 -16.53
CA VAL A 369 -7.90 4.74 -16.01
C VAL A 369 -8.06 4.73 -14.50
N LEU A 370 -8.77 3.72 -13.98
CA LEU A 370 -8.81 3.46 -12.55
C LEU A 370 -7.70 2.48 -12.20
N ARG A 371 -6.71 2.93 -11.42
CA ARG A 371 -5.66 2.07 -10.87
C ARG A 371 -6.13 1.53 -9.53
N VAL A 372 -6.30 0.20 -9.44
CA VAL A 372 -6.82 -0.48 -8.25
C VAL A 372 -5.73 -1.30 -7.59
N ASN A 373 -5.43 -1.00 -6.34
CA ASN A 373 -4.60 -1.82 -5.47
C ASN A 373 -5.29 -1.94 -4.09
N SER A 374 -6.38 -2.71 -4.04
CA SER A 374 -7.32 -2.72 -2.92
C SER A 374 -7.81 -4.13 -2.58
N PRO A 375 -7.83 -4.51 -1.29
CA PRO A 375 -8.47 -5.73 -0.79
C PRO A 375 -10.01 -5.66 -0.79
N GLY A 376 -10.59 -4.50 -1.14
CA GLY A 376 -12.00 -4.21 -0.96
C GLY A 376 -12.29 -3.45 0.33
N GLY A 377 -13.53 -3.55 0.85
CA GLY A 377 -13.95 -2.84 2.05
C GLY A 377 -15.46 -2.71 2.17
N SER A 378 -15.94 -1.51 2.51
CA SER A 378 -17.35 -1.15 2.59
C SER A 378 -18.07 -1.40 1.26
N VAL A 379 -19.21 -2.09 1.31
CA VAL A 379 -20.09 -2.27 0.14
C VAL A 379 -20.70 -0.95 -0.29
N THR A 380 -21.08 -0.10 0.67
CA THR A 380 -21.67 1.22 0.41
C THR A 380 -20.68 2.11 -0.34
N ALA A 381 -19.46 2.26 0.15
CA ALA A 381 -18.42 3.03 -0.50
C ALA A 381 -18.03 2.46 -1.89
N SER A 382 -17.93 1.13 -2.00
CA SER A 382 -17.67 0.48 -3.29
C SER A 382 -18.75 0.79 -4.32
N GLU A 383 -20.02 0.87 -3.89
CA GLU A 383 -21.13 1.21 -4.80
C GLU A 383 -21.11 2.70 -5.20
N VAL A 384 -20.74 3.61 -4.30
CA VAL A 384 -20.58 5.04 -4.60
C VAL A 384 -19.52 5.24 -5.70
N ILE A 385 -18.35 4.64 -5.55
CA ILE A 385 -17.28 4.68 -6.56
C ILE A 385 -17.74 4.05 -7.88
N ARG A 386 -18.34 2.84 -7.82
CA ARG A 386 -18.84 2.13 -8.99
C ARG A 386 -19.85 2.97 -9.79
N ALA A 387 -20.78 3.63 -9.09
CA ALA A 387 -21.83 4.42 -9.72
C ALA A 387 -21.26 5.61 -10.49
N GLU A 388 -20.22 6.28 -9.98
CA GLU A 388 -19.59 7.42 -10.67
C GLU A 388 -18.78 6.96 -11.90
N LEU A 389 -18.11 5.79 -11.84
CA LEU A 389 -17.48 5.17 -13.02
C LEU A 389 -18.51 4.79 -14.09
N ALA A 390 -19.66 4.25 -13.68
CA ALA A 390 -20.76 3.96 -14.60
C ALA A 390 -21.29 5.25 -15.24
N ALA A 391 -21.40 6.35 -14.50
CA ALA A 391 -21.78 7.66 -15.01
C ALA A 391 -20.74 8.21 -16.00
N ALA A 392 -19.43 8.02 -15.76
CA ALA A 392 -18.39 8.41 -16.71
C ALA A 392 -18.52 7.65 -18.04
N ARG A 393 -18.74 6.33 -17.95
CA ARG A 393 -18.99 5.51 -19.14
C ARG A 393 -20.26 5.94 -19.89
N ALA A 394 -21.34 6.22 -19.18
CA ALA A 394 -22.59 6.71 -19.77
C ALA A 394 -22.44 8.09 -20.43
N ALA A 395 -21.52 8.94 -19.93
CA ALA A 395 -21.15 10.22 -20.53
C ALA A 395 -20.26 10.06 -21.78
N GLY A 396 -19.95 8.83 -22.21
CA GLY A 396 -19.15 8.53 -23.39
C GLY A 396 -17.63 8.54 -23.17
N LYS A 397 -17.17 8.62 -21.91
CA LYS A 397 -15.74 8.46 -21.57
C LYS A 397 -15.44 6.99 -21.29
N PRO A 398 -14.58 6.33 -22.08
CA PRO A 398 -14.15 4.97 -21.79
C PRO A 398 -13.48 4.88 -20.42
N VAL A 399 -13.80 3.81 -19.69
CA VAL A 399 -13.20 3.48 -18.40
C VAL A 399 -12.39 2.19 -18.56
N VAL A 400 -11.12 2.23 -18.22
CA VAL A 400 -10.23 1.06 -18.18
C VAL A 400 -9.74 0.88 -16.76
N VAL A 401 -9.76 -0.36 -16.27
CA VAL A 401 -9.20 -0.71 -14.96
C VAL A 401 -7.82 -1.31 -15.15
N SER A 402 -6.84 -0.78 -14.41
CA SER A 402 -5.50 -1.35 -14.22
C SER A 402 -5.40 -1.92 -12.82
N MET A 403 -5.38 -3.24 -12.70
CA MET A 403 -5.23 -3.91 -11.42
C MET A 403 -3.74 -3.98 -11.03
N GLY A 404 -3.41 -3.52 -9.83
CA GLY A 404 -2.09 -3.63 -9.21
C GLY A 404 -1.85 -4.98 -8.55
N GLY A 405 -1.21 -4.97 -7.38
CA GLY A 405 -1.01 -6.19 -6.59
C GLY A 405 -2.32 -6.84 -6.19
N MET A 406 -3.37 -6.04 -5.99
CA MET A 406 -4.67 -6.52 -5.51
C MET A 406 -5.84 -5.71 -6.09
N ALA A 407 -6.88 -6.40 -6.53
CA ALA A 407 -8.18 -5.81 -6.88
C ALA A 407 -9.28 -6.80 -6.50
N ALA A 408 -9.41 -7.04 -5.19
CA ALA A 408 -10.24 -8.11 -4.67
C ALA A 408 -11.52 -7.57 -4.02
N SER A 409 -12.59 -8.35 -4.11
CA SER A 409 -13.85 -8.11 -3.43
C SER A 409 -14.44 -6.72 -3.76
N GLY A 410 -14.49 -5.75 -2.86
CA GLY A 410 -14.88 -4.37 -3.17
C GLY A 410 -14.02 -3.74 -4.28
N GLY A 411 -12.72 -4.09 -4.36
CA GLY A 411 -11.84 -3.70 -5.45
C GLY A 411 -12.28 -4.25 -6.80
N TYR A 412 -12.85 -5.47 -6.83
CA TYR A 412 -13.47 -6.01 -8.04
C TYR A 412 -14.86 -5.38 -8.29
N TRP A 413 -15.62 -5.09 -7.23
CA TRP A 413 -16.91 -4.38 -7.33
C TRP A 413 -16.78 -3.07 -8.10
N ILE A 414 -15.84 -2.21 -7.68
CA ILE A 414 -15.60 -0.92 -8.37
C ILE A 414 -15.08 -1.08 -9.80
N SER A 415 -14.51 -2.24 -10.13
CA SER A 415 -14.00 -2.55 -11.47
C SER A 415 -15.11 -2.98 -12.47
N THR A 416 -16.31 -3.36 -11.99
CA THR A 416 -17.38 -3.90 -12.84
C THR A 416 -17.88 -2.95 -13.94
N PRO A 417 -17.92 -1.61 -13.81
CA PRO A 417 -18.38 -0.75 -14.92
C PRO A 417 -17.34 -0.52 -16.01
N ALA A 418 -16.12 -1.03 -15.88
CA ALA A 418 -15.07 -0.81 -16.87
C ALA A 418 -15.43 -1.34 -18.25
N ASN A 419 -14.95 -0.65 -19.29
CA ASN A 419 -14.98 -1.13 -20.67
C ASN A 419 -13.94 -2.23 -20.90
N TYR A 420 -12.86 -2.22 -20.11
CA TYR A 420 -11.75 -3.15 -20.21
C TYR A 420 -10.98 -3.25 -18.88
N ILE A 421 -10.59 -4.45 -18.52
CA ILE A 421 -9.85 -4.74 -17.28
C ILE A 421 -8.53 -5.40 -17.63
N VAL A 422 -7.42 -4.79 -17.19
CA VAL A 422 -6.06 -5.32 -17.32
C VAL A 422 -5.55 -5.73 -15.93
N ALA A 423 -5.01 -6.94 -15.82
CA ALA A 423 -4.39 -7.44 -14.59
C ALA A 423 -3.00 -8.01 -14.87
N ASN A 424 -2.10 -7.93 -13.90
CA ASN A 424 -0.84 -8.67 -13.97
C ASN A 424 -1.10 -10.16 -13.65
N PRO A 425 -0.33 -11.11 -14.20
CA PRO A 425 -0.46 -12.53 -13.83
C PRO A 425 -0.47 -12.80 -12.33
N SER A 426 0.27 -11.99 -11.55
CA SER A 426 0.39 -12.10 -10.09
C SER A 426 -0.56 -11.18 -9.31
N THR A 427 -1.47 -10.49 -9.96
CA THR A 427 -2.53 -9.72 -9.28
C THR A 427 -3.45 -10.68 -8.50
N LEU A 428 -3.78 -10.36 -7.25
CA LEU A 428 -4.84 -11.07 -6.52
C LEU A 428 -6.18 -10.36 -6.76
N THR A 429 -7.18 -11.11 -7.24
CA THR A 429 -8.50 -10.56 -7.58
C THR A 429 -9.62 -11.54 -7.27
N GLY A 430 -10.84 -11.28 -7.76
CA GLY A 430 -12.01 -12.08 -7.41
C GLY A 430 -12.49 -11.77 -6.00
N SER A 431 -12.47 -12.77 -5.12
CA SER A 431 -13.06 -12.69 -3.76
C SER A 431 -14.48 -12.13 -3.79
N ILE A 432 -15.25 -12.50 -4.86
CA ILE A 432 -16.63 -12.07 -5.09
C ILE A 432 -17.52 -12.73 -4.05
N GLY A 433 -17.81 -11.99 -2.98
CA GLY A 433 -18.55 -12.45 -1.83
C GLY A 433 -18.71 -11.33 -0.80
N ILE A 434 -19.74 -11.43 0.02
CA ILE A 434 -20.10 -10.40 1.02
C ILE A 434 -20.27 -11.07 2.38
N PHE A 435 -19.93 -10.33 3.43
CA PHE A 435 -20.17 -10.72 4.80
C PHE A 435 -20.56 -9.52 5.68
N GLY A 436 -21.08 -9.83 6.85
CA GLY A 436 -21.29 -8.90 7.96
C GLY A 436 -20.80 -9.53 9.25
N VAL A 437 -20.28 -8.70 10.16
CA VAL A 437 -19.89 -9.11 11.51
C VAL A 437 -20.43 -8.11 12.50
N ILE A 438 -21.16 -8.59 13.49
CA ILE A 438 -21.62 -7.77 14.63
C ILE A 438 -21.15 -8.47 15.90
N THR A 439 -20.49 -7.73 16.77
CA THR A 439 -20.07 -8.22 18.07
C THR A 439 -20.86 -7.56 19.18
N THR A 440 -21.26 -8.37 20.20
CA THR A 440 -21.94 -7.87 21.39
C THR A 440 -21.22 -8.34 22.64
N VAL A 441 -21.27 -7.55 23.72
CA VAL A 441 -20.51 -7.76 24.94
C VAL A 441 -21.39 -7.96 26.18
N GLU A 442 -22.68 -8.26 26.01
CA GLU A 442 -23.63 -8.45 27.11
C GLU A 442 -23.15 -9.50 28.10
N ASN A 443 -22.66 -10.65 27.63
CA ASN A 443 -22.17 -11.73 28.49
C ASN A 443 -20.84 -11.37 29.17
N SER A 444 -20.01 -10.54 28.52
CA SER A 444 -18.79 -9.99 29.11
C SER A 444 -19.14 -9.08 30.28
N LEU A 445 -20.08 -8.17 30.09
CA LEU A 445 -20.57 -7.24 31.11
C LEU A 445 -21.23 -7.98 32.28
N ASP A 446 -22.10 -8.92 31.99
CA ASP A 446 -22.73 -9.81 33.00
C ASP A 446 -21.68 -10.48 33.88
N SER A 447 -20.58 -10.93 33.30
CA SER A 447 -19.52 -11.64 34.03
C SER A 447 -18.79 -10.78 35.07
N ILE A 448 -18.85 -9.45 34.92
CA ILE A 448 -18.26 -8.48 35.85
C ILE A 448 -19.33 -7.73 36.69
N GLY A 449 -20.61 -8.16 36.60
CA GLY A 449 -21.71 -7.59 37.35
C GLY A 449 -22.26 -6.26 36.79
N VAL A 450 -22.01 -5.97 35.51
CA VAL A 450 -22.57 -4.80 34.83
C VAL A 450 -23.74 -5.26 33.95
N HIS A 451 -24.91 -4.64 34.16
CA HIS A 451 -26.15 -4.95 33.45
C HIS A 451 -26.70 -3.73 32.75
N THR A 452 -27.39 -3.94 31.63
CA THR A 452 -28.12 -2.88 30.92
C THR A 452 -29.61 -3.22 30.89
N ASP A 453 -30.44 -2.25 31.19
CA ASP A 453 -31.91 -2.38 31.15
C ASP A 453 -32.51 -1.13 30.54
N GLY A 454 -33.72 -1.26 29.97
CA GLY A 454 -34.44 -0.16 29.34
C GLY A 454 -35.77 -0.61 28.74
N VAL A 455 -36.56 0.35 28.28
CA VAL A 455 -37.82 0.11 27.56
C VAL A 455 -37.68 0.58 26.12
N SER A 456 -38.13 -0.23 25.18
CA SER A 456 -38.12 0.10 23.76
C SER A 456 -39.49 -0.17 23.12
N THR A 457 -39.80 0.58 22.07
CA THR A 457 -41.05 0.41 21.30
C THR A 457 -40.99 -0.77 20.31
N SER A 458 -39.79 -1.28 20.07
CA SER A 458 -39.50 -2.39 19.17
C SER A 458 -38.16 -3.01 19.55
N PRO A 459 -37.96 -4.34 19.40
CA PRO A 459 -36.65 -4.95 19.54
C PRO A 459 -35.56 -4.31 18.68
N LEU A 460 -35.93 -3.75 17.52
CA LEU A 460 -35.00 -3.08 16.58
C LEU A 460 -34.57 -1.69 17.05
N ALA A 461 -35.33 -1.04 17.94
CA ALA A 461 -34.96 0.27 18.49
C ALA A 461 -33.90 0.19 19.60
N ASP A 462 -33.65 -1.02 20.10
CA ASP A 462 -32.78 -1.26 21.25
C ASP A 462 -31.53 -2.11 20.87
N ILE A 463 -31.11 -2.04 19.61
CA ILE A 463 -29.89 -2.68 19.15
C ILE A 463 -28.70 -1.94 19.72
N SER A 464 -27.90 -2.65 20.54
CA SER A 464 -26.71 -2.12 21.21
C SER A 464 -25.65 -3.20 21.33
N ILE A 465 -24.40 -2.79 21.40
CA ILE A 465 -23.28 -3.71 21.69
C ILE A 465 -23.38 -4.32 23.09
N THR A 466 -24.15 -3.72 23.99
CA THR A 466 -24.31 -4.16 25.39
C THR A 466 -25.52 -5.06 25.60
N LYS A 467 -26.26 -5.40 24.54
CA LYS A 467 -27.43 -6.29 24.57
C LYS A 467 -27.28 -7.39 23.52
N ALA A 468 -27.89 -8.54 23.76
CA ALA A 468 -27.98 -9.62 22.79
C ALA A 468 -28.67 -9.14 21.52
N LEU A 469 -28.13 -9.48 20.36
CA LEU A 469 -28.70 -9.10 19.07
C LEU A 469 -30.06 -9.81 18.85
N PRO A 470 -31.17 -9.07 18.65
CA PRO A 470 -32.48 -9.68 18.45
C PRO A 470 -32.53 -10.63 17.26
N PRO A 471 -33.27 -11.75 17.34
CA PRO A 471 -33.41 -12.73 16.23
C PRO A 471 -33.88 -12.08 14.92
N GLU A 472 -34.80 -11.11 14.99
CA GLU A 472 -35.30 -10.37 13.82
C GLU A 472 -34.18 -9.56 13.17
N ALA A 473 -33.32 -8.91 13.97
CA ALA A 473 -32.16 -8.17 13.47
C ALA A 473 -31.15 -9.11 12.79
N GLN A 474 -30.93 -10.29 13.36
CA GLN A 474 -30.06 -11.30 12.75
C GLN A 474 -30.61 -11.78 11.39
N GLN A 475 -31.92 -12.07 11.31
CA GLN A 475 -32.55 -12.47 10.05
C GLN A 475 -32.52 -11.36 9.00
N MET A 476 -32.78 -10.10 9.39
CA MET A 476 -32.70 -8.95 8.49
C MET A 476 -31.28 -8.76 7.95
N MET A 477 -30.26 -8.91 8.80
CA MET A 477 -28.88 -8.82 8.37
C MET A 477 -28.52 -9.94 7.38
N GLN A 478 -28.90 -11.20 7.66
CA GLN A 478 -28.66 -12.32 6.75
C GLN A 478 -29.32 -12.08 5.37
N LEU A 479 -30.59 -11.65 5.35
CA LEU A 479 -31.29 -11.30 4.11
C LEU A 479 -30.58 -10.16 3.35
N SER A 480 -30.07 -9.15 4.07
CA SER A 480 -29.31 -8.04 3.46
C SER A 480 -28.00 -8.54 2.82
N ILE A 481 -27.29 -9.45 3.47
CA ILE A 481 -26.06 -10.07 2.95
C ILE A 481 -26.36 -10.95 1.72
N GLU A 482 -27.41 -11.75 1.74
CA GLU A 482 -27.85 -12.57 0.60
C GLU A 482 -28.23 -11.72 -0.61
N ASN A 483 -29.00 -10.65 -0.38
CA ASN A 483 -29.34 -9.68 -1.43
C ASN A 483 -28.10 -8.97 -1.98
N GLY A 484 -27.20 -8.56 -1.11
CA GLY A 484 -25.93 -7.94 -1.50
C GLY A 484 -25.05 -8.88 -2.35
N TYR A 485 -24.97 -10.15 -1.98
CA TYR A 485 -24.25 -11.15 -2.78
C TYR A 485 -24.90 -11.34 -4.16
N LYS A 486 -26.23 -11.51 -4.20
CA LYS A 486 -26.96 -11.60 -5.46
C LYS A 486 -26.71 -10.38 -6.36
N ARG A 487 -26.71 -9.18 -5.77
CA ARG A 487 -26.37 -7.95 -6.50
C ARG A 487 -24.94 -8.00 -7.06
N PHE A 488 -23.97 -8.45 -6.25
CA PHE A 488 -22.57 -8.53 -6.67
C PHE A 488 -22.39 -9.47 -7.87
N ILE A 489 -22.89 -10.71 -7.78
CA ILE A 489 -22.79 -11.66 -8.89
C ILE A 489 -23.55 -11.19 -10.15
N THR A 490 -24.65 -10.45 -9.99
CA THR A 490 -25.38 -9.85 -11.12
C THR A 490 -24.54 -8.74 -11.79
N LEU A 491 -23.94 -7.82 -11.01
CA LEU A 491 -23.06 -6.79 -11.55
C LEU A 491 -21.87 -7.38 -12.33
N VAL A 492 -21.30 -8.46 -11.81
CA VAL A 492 -20.21 -9.17 -12.51
C VAL A 492 -20.72 -9.86 -13.77
N ALA A 493 -21.88 -10.52 -13.71
CA ALA A 493 -22.50 -11.19 -14.86
C ALA A 493 -22.76 -10.19 -15.99
N ASP A 494 -23.35 -9.04 -15.69
CA ASP A 494 -23.59 -7.96 -16.66
C ASP A 494 -22.28 -7.44 -17.26
N ALA A 495 -21.27 -7.21 -16.41
CA ALA A 495 -19.96 -6.72 -16.83
C ALA A 495 -19.19 -7.72 -17.70
N ARG A 496 -19.38 -9.01 -17.48
CA ARG A 496 -18.63 -10.09 -18.17
C ARG A 496 -19.46 -10.82 -19.21
N HIS A 497 -20.65 -10.31 -19.56
CA HIS A 497 -21.58 -10.91 -20.54
C HIS A 497 -21.86 -12.38 -20.23
N SER A 498 -22.13 -12.68 -18.95
CA SER A 498 -22.36 -14.00 -18.40
C SER A 498 -23.70 -14.05 -17.66
N THR A 499 -23.99 -15.16 -16.99
CA THR A 499 -25.17 -15.26 -16.11
C THR A 499 -24.75 -15.29 -14.63
N PRO A 500 -25.62 -14.85 -13.70
CA PRO A 500 -25.31 -14.94 -12.28
C PRO A 500 -24.94 -16.36 -11.82
N GLU A 501 -25.57 -17.40 -12.39
CA GLU A 501 -25.30 -18.80 -12.05
C GLU A 501 -23.93 -19.27 -12.55
N GLN A 502 -23.44 -18.72 -13.66
CA GLN A 502 -22.10 -19.01 -14.16
C GLN A 502 -21.04 -18.28 -13.32
N ILE A 503 -21.32 -17.04 -12.97
CA ILE A 503 -20.44 -16.26 -12.08
C ILE A 503 -20.38 -16.89 -10.68
N ASP A 504 -21.50 -17.35 -10.14
CA ASP A 504 -21.54 -17.99 -8.82
C ASP A 504 -20.56 -19.18 -8.70
N LYS A 505 -20.35 -19.96 -9.77
CA LYS A 505 -19.40 -21.08 -9.80
C LYS A 505 -17.94 -20.69 -9.59
N ILE A 506 -17.57 -19.48 -9.97
CA ILE A 506 -16.21 -18.92 -9.84
C ILE A 506 -16.11 -17.82 -8.78
N ALA A 507 -17.24 -17.47 -8.16
CA ALA A 507 -17.38 -16.50 -7.09
C ALA A 507 -17.24 -17.17 -5.72
N GLN A 508 -18.27 -17.17 -4.91
CA GLN A 508 -18.33 -17.80 -3.58
C GLN A 508 -17.20 -17.31 -2.64
N GLY A 509 -16.65 -16.12 -2.90
CA GLY A 509 -15.53 -15.57 -2.14
C GLY A 509 -14.14 -16.07 -2.57
N HIS A 510 -14.04 -16.84 -3.66
CA HIS A 510 -12.77 -17.42 -4.12
C HIS A 510 -11.82 -16.32 -4.62
N VAL A 511 -10.56 -16.37 -4.16
CA VAL A 511 -9.47 -15.51 -4.62
C VAL A 511 -8.78 -16.15 -5.80
N TRP A 512 -8.53 -15.38 -6.84
CA TRP A 512 -7.86 -15.80 -8.07
C TRP A 512 -6.62 -14.96 -8.33
N THR A 513 -5.59 -15.55 -8.92
CA THR A 513 -4.51 -14.78 -9.54
C THR A 513 -5.02 -14.10 -10.81
N GLY A 514 -4.32 -13.09 -11.30
CA GLY A 514 -4.68 -12.45 -12.57
C GLY A 514 -4.67 -13.44 -13.74
N GLN A 515 -3.78 -14.43 -13.70
CA GLN A 515 -3.73 -15.50 -14.69
C GLN A 515 -4.99 -16.35 -14.67
N ASP A 516 -5.43 -16.81 -13.51
CA ASP A 516 -6.68 -17.54 -13.33
C ASP A 516 -7.90 -16.68 -13.66
N ALA A 517 -7.91 -15.42 -13.23
CA ALA A 517 -8.97 -14.48 -13.51
C ALA A 517 -9.16 -14.26 -15.03
N LYS A 518 -8.06 -14.24 -15.79
CA LYS A 518 -8.11 -14.22 -17.26
C LYS A 518 -8.73 -15.50 -17.82
N ALA A 519 -8.33 -16.66 -17.31
CA ALA A 519 -8.88 -17.94 -17.74
C ALA A 519 -10.38 -18.07 -17.40
N ASN A 520 -10.80 -17.53 -16.26
CA ASN A 520 -12.18 -17.51 -15.78
C ASN A 520 -13.05 -16.41 -16.43
N GLY A 521 -12.48 -15.54 -17.28
CA GLY A 521 -13.19 -14.46 -17.91
C GLY A 521 -13.47 -13.25 -17.02
N LEU A 522 -12.85 -13.16 -15.82
CA LEU A 522 -13.01 -12.03 -14.90
C LEU A 522 -12.19 -10.80 -15.31
N VAL A 523 -11.12 -10.97 -16.10
CA VAL A 523 -10.33 -9.87 -16.69
C VAL A 523 -10.18 -10.04 -18.20
N ASP A 524 -9.93 -8.93 -18.92
CA ASP A 524 -9.90 -8.92 -20.38
C ASP A 524 -8.52 -9.26 -20.94
N SER A 525 -7.45 -8.82 -20.28
CA SER A 525 -6.09 -9.16 -20.68
C SER A 525 -5.14 -9.19 -19.49
N LEU A 526 -4.03 -9.90 -19.69
CA LEU A 526 -2.87 -9.78 -18.84
C LEU A 526 -1.99 -8.65 -19.36
N GLY A 527 -1.44 -7.83 -18.46
CA GLY A 527 -0.60 -6.69 -18.80
C GLY A 527 -0.27 -5.85 -17.55
N ASP A 528 0.29 -4.68 -17.81
CA ASP A 528 0.65 -3.71 -16.77
C ASP A 528 -0.12 -2.37 -16.95
N PHE A 529 0.34 -1.33 -16.25
CA PHE A 529 -0.29 -0.02 -16.32
C PHE A 529 -0.21 0.62 -17.71
N ASP A 530 0.91 0.43 -18.42
CA ASP A 530 1.07 0.96 -19.78
C ASP A 530 0.04 0.36 -20.74
N ASP A 531 -0.24 -0.95 -20.61
CA ASP A 531 -1.23 -1.65 -21.43
C ASP A 531 -2.65 -1.12 -21.17
N ALA A 532 -2.97 -0.82 -19.91
CA ALA A 532 -4.25 -0.22 -19.55
C ALA A 532 -4.40 1.20 -20.11
N VAL A 533 -3.35 2.02 -20.03
CA VAL A 533 -3.34 3.38 -20.58
C VAL A 533 -3.43 3.34 -22.12
N ALA A 534 -2.66 2.46 -22.77
CA ALA A 534 -2.73 2.28 -24.22
C ALA A 534 -4.14 1.86 -24.66
N LYS A 535 -4.79 0.96 -23.90
CA LYS A 535 -6.17 0.55 -24.17
C LYS A 535 -7.18 1.68 -23.97
N ALA A 536 -6.98 2.52 -22.96
CA ALA A 536 -7.82 3.70 -22.75
C ALA A 536 -7.70 4.70 -23.93
N ALA A 537 -6.48 4.96 -24.41
CA ALA A 537 -6.23 5.80 -25.57
C ALA A 537 -6.86 5.22 -26.84
N GLU A 538 -6.76 3.90 -27.06
CA GLU A 538 -7.40 3.19 -28.17
C GLU A 538 -8.92 3.37 -28.15
N LEU A 539 -9.56 3.11 -27.02
CA LEU A 539 -11.01 3.23 -26.86
C LEU A 539 -11.51 4.68 -27.03
N ALA A 540 -10.73 5.65 -26.56
CA ALA A 540 -11.01 7.07 -26.74
C ALA A 540 -10.64 7.59 -28.12
N LYS A 541 -9.95 6.81 -28.96
CA LYS A 541 -9.46 7.17 -30.31
C LYS A 541 -8.52 8.38 -30.31
N VAL A 542 -7.75 8.57 -29.24
CA VAL A 542 -6.75 9.64 -29.11
C VAL A 542 -5.37 9.14 -29.56
N LYS A 543 -4.65 9.97 -30.33
CA LYS A 543 -3.33 9.63 -30.87
C LYS A 543 -2.19 10.26 -30.07
N GLN A 544 -2.43 11.41 -29.48
CA GLN A 544 -1.50 12.13 -28.62
C GLN A 544 -2.23 12.50 -27.34
N TRP A 545 -1.65 12.18 -26.24
CA TRP A 545 -2.25 12.36 -24.92
C TRP A 545 -1.15 12.46 -23.86
N HIS A 546 -1.52 13.01 -22.70
CA HIS A 546 -0.72 12.96 -21.48
C HIS A 546 -1.55 12.35 -20.35
N LEU A 547 -0.89 11.91 -19.29
CA LEU A 547 -1.57 11.43 -18.09
C LEU A 547 -1.89 12.61 -17.18
N GLU A 548 -3.11 12.66 -16.71
CA GLU A 548 -3.58 13.62 -15.73
C GLU A 548 -4.01 12.88 -14.46
N TYR A 549 -3.28 13.11 -13.38
CA TYR A 549 -3.50 12.39 -12.12
C TYR A 549 -4.45 13.16 -11.22
N TYR A 550 -5.59 12.54 -10.89
CA TYR A 550 -6.58 13.06 -9.96
C TYR A 550 -6.22 12.62 -8.55
N VAL A 551 -5.51 13.46 -7.84
CA VAL A 551 -5.06 13.24 -6.46
C VAL A 551 -5.34 14.51 -5.65
N ASP A 552 -5.91 14.37 -4.47
CA ASP A 552 -6.09 15.50 -3.57
C ASP A 552 -4.73 15.86 -2.96
N GLU A 553 -4.27 17.08 -3.22
CA GLU A 553 -3.13 17.61 -2.51
C GLU A 553 -3.60 18.14 -1.15
N PRO A 554 -3.17 17.53 -0.02
CA PRO A 554 -3.54 18.03 1.29
C PRO A 554 -3.08 19.48 1.45
N THR A 555 -3.95 20.30 2.00
CA THR A 555 -3.64 21.71 2.27
C THR A 555 -2.48 21.84 3.27
N PHE A 556 -1.82 23.00 3.30
CA PHE A 556 -0.76 23.26 4.28
C PHE A 556 -1.27 23.04 5.73
N PHE A 557 -2.51 23.39 5.99
CA PHE A 557 -3.13 23.23 7.31
C PHE A 557 -3.35 21.76 7.65
N ASP A 558 -3.81 20.95 6.71
CA ASP A 558 -3.98 19.50 6.89
C ASP A 558 -2.63 18.84 7.18
N LYS A 559 -1.57 19.22 6.45
CA LYS A 559 -0.19 18.75 6.67
C LYS A 559 0.34 19.10 8.08
N VAL A 560 0.00 20.26 8.61
CA VAL A 560 0.40 20.68 9.97
C VAL A 560 -0.42 19.94 11.02
N MET A 561 -1.73 19.80 10.84
CA MET A 561 -2.61 19.15 11.80
C MET A 561 -2.36 17.64 11.89
N ASP A 562 -2.10 16.97 10.78
CA ASP A 562 -1.74 15.55 10.75
C ASP A 562 -0.42 15.28 11.48
N ASN A 563 0.59 16.14 11.26
CA ASN A 563 1.85 16.02 12.00
C ASN A 563 1.70 16.30 13.51
N MET A 564 0.84 17.24 13.90
CA MET A 564 0.57 17.50 15.31
C MET A 564 -0.23 16.37 15.97
N SER A 565 -1.28 15.88 15.31
CA SER A 565 -2.10 14.77 15.81
C SER A 565 -1.35 13.43 15.77
N GLY A 566 -0.56 13.20 14.74
CA GLY A 566 0.33 12.04 14.61
C GLY A 566 1.42 12.02 15.68
N SER A 567 2.05 13.16 15.96
CA SER A 567 3.10 13.26 17.00
C SER A 567 2.56 13.05 18.41
N VAL A 568 1.35 13.54 18.72
CA VAL A 568 0.71 13.33 20.03
C VAL A 568 0.21 11.89 20.18
N ARG A 569 -0.33 11.28 19.12
CA ARG A 569 -0.73 9.86 19.13
C ARG A 569 0.45 8.90 19.13
N ALA A 570 1.57 9.24 18.48
CA ALA A 570 2.79 8.43 18.47
C ALA A 570 3.54 8.47 19.81
N MET A 571 3.54 9.61 20.51
CA MET A 571 4.29 9.72 21.79
C MET A 571 3.77 8.83 22.92
N LEU A 572 2.49 8.51 22.96
CA LEU A 572 1.92 7.69 24.05
C LEU A 572 2.10 6.16 23.85
N PRO A 573 1.85 5.58 22.66
CA PRO A 573 2.08 4.15 22.43
C PRO A 573 3.57 3.77 22.36
N ASP A 574 4.41 4.61 21.76
CA ASP A 574 5.82 4.30 21.50
C ASP A 574 6.67 4.37 22.77
N ALA A 575 6.37 5.31 23.66
CA ALA A 575 7.00 5.34 24.99
C ALA A 575 6.64 4.07 25.80
N PHE A 576 5.45 3.50 25.60
CA PHE A 576 5.04 2.26 26.25
C PHE A 576 5.66 1.03 25.57
N GLN A 577 5.80 1.02 24.23
CA GLN A 577 6.46 -0.06 23.48
C GLN A 577 7.97 -0.10 23.74
N ALA A 578 8.63 1.06 23.84
CA ALA A 578 10.06 1.14 24.19
C ALA A 578 10.39 0.61 25.59
N MET A 579 9.39 0.51 26.47
CA MET A 579 9.54 -0.09 27.81
C MET A 579 9.28 -1.60 27.84
N LEU A 580 8.79 -2.19 26.73
CA LEU A 580 8.48 -3.62 26.66
C LEU A 580 9.71 -4.42 26.19
N PRO A 581 9.98 -5.60 26.78
CA PRO A 581 10.97 -6.54 26.24
C PRO A 581 10.63 -6.90 24.77
N ALA A 582 11.65 -7.11 23.93
CA ALA A 582 11.51 -7.38 22.50
C ALA A 582 10.42 -8.41 22.10
N PRO A 583 10.21 -9.52 22.86
CA PRO A 583 9.12 -10.46 22.56
C PRO A 583 7.72 -9.86 22.79
N LEU A 584 7.57 -8.96 23.75
CA LEU A 584 6.28 -8.30 24.02
C LEU A 584 6.01 -7.16 23.03
N ALA A 585 7.05 -6.49 22.53
CA ALA A 585 6.93 -5.46 21.50
C ALA A 585 6.43 -6.07 20.17
N SER A 586 6.89 -7.26 19.80
CA SER A 586 6.40 -7.96 18.60
C SER A 586 4.94 -8.39 18.72
N VAL A 587 4.51 -8.83 19.90
CA VAL A 587 3.09 -9.13 20.17
C VAL A 587 2.25 -7.86 20.10
N ALA A 588 2.71 -6.75 20.70
CA ALA A 588 2.00 -5.47 20.67
C ALA A 588 1.85 -4.93 19.24
N SER A 589 2.89 -5.05 18.40
CA SER A 589 2.81 -4.66 16.97
C SER A 589 1.83 -5.53 16.18
N THR A 590 1.78 -6.84 16.46
CA THR A 590 0.80 -7.75 15.84
C THR A 590 -0.63 -7.39 16.26
N VAL A 591 -0.87 -7.14 17.54
CA VAL A 591 -2.18 -6.72 18.06
C VAL A 591 -2.61 -5.38 17.43
N LYS A 592 -1.69 -4.42 17.29
CA LYS A 592 -1.96 -3.15 16.62
C LYS A 592 -2.33 -3.36 15.15
N SER A 593 -1.56 -4.14 14.40
CA SER A 593 -1.84 -4.47 13.00
C SER A 593 -3.22 -5.11 12.82
N GLU A 594 -3.61 -6.01 13.70
CA GLU A 594 -4.94 -6.63 13.66
C GLU A 594 -6.05 -5.66 14.05
N SER A 595 -5.81 -4.77 15.01
CA SER A 595 -6.74 -3.70 15.38
C SER A 595 -6.97 -2.71 14.23
N ASP A 596 -5.93 -2.36 13.49
CA ASP A 596 -6.01 -1.47 12.33
C ASP A 596 -6.86 -2.11 11.20
N LYS A 597 -6.77 -3.42 11.00
CA LYS A 597 -7.64 -4.16 10.06
C LYS A 597 -9.13 -4.10 10.46
N LEU A 598 -9.41 -4.17 11.76
CA LEU A 598 -10.78 -4.04 12.28
C LEU A 598 -11.32 -2.62 12.15
N ALA A 599 -10.45 -1.61 12.24
CA ALA A 599 -10.83 -0.21 12.04
C ALA A 599 -11.31 0.09 10.61
N ALA A 600 -10.94 -0.75 9.63
CA ALA A 600 -11.46 -0.67 8.26
C ALA A 600 -12.93 -1.10 8.11
N PHE A 601 -13.56 -1.63 9.17
CA PHE A 601 -14.96 -2.03 9.16
C PHE A 601 -15.87 -0.86 9.54
N ASN A 602 -16.06 0.09 8.61
CA ASN A 602 -16.86 1.31 8.82
C ASN A 602 -18.10 1.42 7.92
N ASP A 603 -18.54 0.33 7.28
CA ASP A 603 -19.75 0.35 6.45
C ASP A 603 -21.00 0.69 7.30
N PRO A 604 -21.82 1.69 6.91
CA PRO A 604 -22.99 2.11 7.70
C PRO A 604 -24.07 1.04 7.83
N GLN A 605 -24.04 -0.01 7.00
CA GLN A 605 -24.95 -1.16 7.07
C GLN A 605 -24.24 -2.45 7.52
N ASN A 606 -22.98 -2.35 8.01
CA ASN A 606 -22.13 -3.47 8.42
C ASN A 606 -21.99 -4.56 7.32
N ARG A 607 -21.93 -4.14 6.05
CA ARG A 607 -21.76 -5.05 4.90
C ARG A 607 -20.39 -4.84 4.27
N TYR A 608 -19.63 -5.91 4.17
CA TYR A 608 -18.24 -5.83 3.74
C TYR A 608 -17.98 -6.77 2.56
N ALA A 609 -17.43 -6.19 1.51
CA ALA A 609 -16.80 -6.88 0.42
C ALA A 609 -15.27 -6.72 0.59
N PHE A 610 -14.68 -7.52 1.49
CA PHE A 610 -13.28 -7.40 1.92
C PHE A 610 -12.56 -8.75 1.83
N CYS A 611 -11.29 -8.74 1.38
CA CYS A 611 -10.40 -9.90 1.37
C CYS A 611 -9.36 -9.79 2.49
N LEU A 612 -9.65 -10.36 3.64
CA LEU A 612 -8.76 -10.27 4.81
C LEU A 612 -7.45 -11.04 4.62
N THR A 613 -7.50 -12.18 3.94
CA THR A 613 -6.35 -13.08 3.75
C THR A 613 -5.39 -12.58 2.67
N CYS A 614 -5.88 -11.82 1.68
CA CYS A 614 -5.07 -11.31 0.57
C CYS A 614 -3.92 -10.38 1.04
N ALA A 615 -4.10 -9.67 2.15
CA ALA A 615 -3.12 -8.72 2.68
C ALA A 615 -2.01 -9.38 3.54
N ASN A 616 -2.05 -10.69 3.76
CA ASN A 616 -1.19 -11.41 4.72
C ASN A 616 -0.08 -12.25 4.07
N VAL A 617 0.32 -11.96 2.83
CA VAL A 617 1.45 -12.65 2.16
C VAL A 617 2.76 -12.16 2.75
N ARG A 618 3.57 -13.09 3.28
CA ARG A 618 4.91 -12.84 3.81
C ARG A 618 5.95 -13.61 3.00
#